data_864c07d7d04d8ad2046ff60ba3540c4e
#
_entry.id   864c07d7d04d8ad2046ff60ba3540c4e
#
_cell.length_a   1.000
_cell.length_b   1.000
_cell.length_c   1.000
_cell.angle_alpha   90.00
_cell.angle_beta   90.00
_cell.angle_gamma   90.00
#
_symmetry.space_group_name_H-M   'P 1'
#
loop_
_entity.id
_entity.type
_entity.pdbx_description
1 polymer ?
#
loop_
_entity_poly.entity_id
_entity_poly.type
_entity_poly.pdbx_seq_one_letter_code
_entity_poly.pdbx_strand_id
1 'polypeptide(L)'
;MNETDRRIMHELINDAQIPFRRIALKLGISPETVRKRYEKMKTEGMINQCMISVNLEKIGYSGLTFLMIASKDIAGTIAYLKKMRNIVFVAKTTGDSDIVVMAVSKDIADLLSLVEGIKMLPNVERVEIFLRTLDAPFPASMITPGMAFLLRKKDEKGVLGKV
;
A
#
# COMPACT_ATOMS: atom_id res chain seq x y z
N MET A 1 -3.31 15.19 -21.44
CA MET A 1 -4.02 13.89 -21.59
C MET A 1 -5.16 14.07 -22.58
N ASN A 2 -5.20 13.27 -23.62
CA ASN A 2 -6.28 13.32 -24.62
C ASN A 2 -7.36 12.24 -24.34
N GLU A 3 -8.44 12.23 -25.12
CA GLU A 3 -9.57 11.31 -24.92
C GLU A 3 -9.16 9.83 -25.07
N THR A 4 -8.29 9.51 -26.00
CA THR A 4 -7.79 8.14 -26.19
C THR A 4 -6.98 7.67 -24.97
N ASP A 5 -6.13 8.54 -24.40
CA ASP A 5 -5.35 8.22 -23.19
C ASP A 5 -6.30 7.95 -22.00
N ARG A 6 -7.34 8.77 -21.86
CA ARG A 6 -8.36 8.60 -20.80
C ARG A 6 -9.08 7.26 -20.93
N ARG A 7 -9.46 6.88 -22.14
CA ARG A 7 -10.13 5.60 -22.39
C ARG A 7 -9.20 4.40 -22.14
N ILE A 8 -7.93 4.49 -22.54
CA ILE A 8 -6.92 3.45 -22.23
C ILE A 8 -6.76 3.32 -20.72
N MET A 9 -6.61 4.42 -19.98
CA MET A 9 -6.50 4.39 -18.52
C MET A 9 -7.74 3.79 -17.85
N HIS A 10 -8.94 4.11 -18.34
CA HIS A 10 -10.17 3.54 -17.82
C HIS A 10 -10.19 2.01 -17.92
N GLU A 11 -9.77 1.44 -19.05
CA GLU A 11 -9.66 -0.02 -19.21
C GLU A 11 -8.63 -0.63 -18.26
N LEU A 12 -7.47 0.03 -18.08
CA LEU A 12 -6.40 -0.43 -17.19
C LEU A 12 -6.74 -0.31 -15.71
N ILE A 13 -7.55 0.69 -15.31
CA ILE A 13 -8.04 0.81 -13.92
C ILE A 13 -8.99 -0.33 -13.58
N ASN A 14 -9.84 -0.73 -14.53
CA ASN A 14 -10.78 -1.84 -14.33
C ASN A 14 -10.08 -3.21 -14.36
N ASP A 15 -9.07 -3.37 -15.21
CA ASP A 15 -8.28 -4.60 -15.33
C ASP A 15 -6.83 -4.24 -15.74
N ALA A 16 -5.94 -4.16 -14.76
CA ALA A 16 -4.53 -3.84 -15.01
C ALA A 16 -3.78 -4.91 -15.84
N GLN A 17 -4.36 -6.10 -15.99
CA GLN A 17 -3.79 -7.20 -16.78
C GLN A 17 -4.41 -7.33 -18.18
N ILE A 18 -5.36 -6.45 -18.53
CA ILE A 18 -6.03 -6.48 -19.84
C ILE A 18 -4.99 -6.40 -20.99
N PRO A 19 -4.97 -7.34 -21.94
CA PRO A 19 -4.06 -7.27 -23.07
C PRO A 19 -4.30 -6.01 -23.92
N PHE A 20 -3.25 -5.34 -24.36
CA PHE A 20 -3.35 -4.15 -25.22
C PHE A 20 -4.16 -4.41 -26.50
N ARG A 21 -4.11 -5.62 -27.04
CA ARG A 21 -4.93 -6.03 -28.17
C ARG A 21 -6.43 -5.92 -27.87
N ARG A 22 -6.85 -6.23 -26.64
CA ARG A 22 -8.24 -6.14 -26.22
C ARG A 22 -8.69 -4.69 -26.06
N ILE A 23 -7.82 -3.84 -25.51
CA ILE A 23 -8.06 -2.38 -25.45
C ILE A 23 -8.18 -1.82 -26.86
N ALA A 24 -7.26 -2.20 -27.76
CA ALA A 24 -7.24 -1.74 -29.14
C ALA A 24 -8.56 -2.04 -29.87
N LEU A 25 -9.08 -3.27 -29.72
CA LEU A 25 -10.38 -3.67 -30.28
C LEU A 25 -11.52 -2.81 -29.75
N LYS A 26 -11.58 -2.56 -28.44
CA LYS A 26 -12.63 -1.74 -27.83
C LYS A 26 -12.59 -0.28 -28.28
N LEU A 27 -11.40 0.23 -28.56
CA LEU A 27 -11.20 1.63 -28.91
C LEU A 27 -11.17 1.88 -30.43
N GLY A 28 -11.14 0.85 -31.26
CA GLY A 28 -11.02 0.97 -32.72
C GLY A 28 -9.65 1.50 -33.18
N ILE A 29 -8.56 1.17 -32.48
CA ILE A 29 -7.19 1.60 -32.77
C ILE A 29 -6.25 0.40 -32.85
N SER A 30 -5.00 0.60 -33.30
CA SER A 30 -4.03 -0.50 -33.35
C SER A 30 -3.45 -0.82 -31.96
N PRO A 31 -3.09 -2.08 -31.67
CA PRO A 31 -2.40 -2.46 -30.45
C PRO A 31 -1.09 -1.69 -30.22
N GLU A 32 -0.39 -1.36 -31.30
CA GLU A 32 0.84 -0.57 -31.26
C GLU A 32 0.56 0.88 -30.83
N THR A 33 -0.57 1.44 -31.23
CA THR A 33 -1.02 2.76 -30.76
C THR A 33 -1.30 2.75 -29.26
N VAL A 34 -1.96 1.70 -28.75
CA VAL A 34 -2.19 1.53 -27.32
C VAL A 34 -0.86 1.45 -26.56
N ARG A 35 0.09 0.64 -27.04
CA ARG A 35 1.42 0.50 -26.44
C ARG A 35 2.16 1.84 -26.36
N LYS A 36 2.27 2.55 -27.48
CA LYS A 36 2.95 3.85 -27.54
C LYS A 36 2.34 4.87 -26.56
N ARG A 37 1.01 4.90 -26.46
CA ARG A 37 0.32 5.78 -25.52
C ARG A 37 0.53 5.38 -24.07
N TYR A 38 0.49 4.09 -23.77
CA TYR A 38 0.79 3.55 -22.44
C TYR A 38 2.20 3.94 -21.97
N GLU A 39 3.22 3.69 -22.81
CA GLU A 39 4.60 4.04 -22.48
C GLU A 39 4.78 5.56 -22.33
N LYS A 40 4.13 6.37 -23.17
CA LYS A 40 4.12 7.81 -23.00
C LYS A 40 3.52 8.23 -21.65
N MET A 41 2.36 7.70 -21.28
CA MET A 41 1.71 7.99 -19.98
C MET A 41 2.58 7.57 -18.79
N LYS A 42 3.35 6.46 -18.90
CA LYS A 42 4.35 6.08 -17.88
C LYS A 42 5.49 7.08 -17.80
N THR A 43 6.07 7.45 -18.92
CA THR A 43 7.19 8.41 -18.98
C THR A 43 6.79 9.79 -18.46
N GLU A 44 5.56 10.21 -18.71
CA GLU A 44 5.01 11.50 -18.22
C GLU A 44 4.50 11.40 -16.76
N GLY A 45 4.64 10.26 -16.10
CA GLY A 45 4.22 10.07 -14.71
C GLY A 45 2.70 10.02 -14.49
N MET A 46 1.89 9.89 -15.55
CA MET A 46 0.45 9.71 -15.43
C MET A 46 0.09 8.31 -14.93
N ILE A 47 0.90 7.31 -15.27
CA ILE A 47 0.84 5.95 -14.75
C ILE A 47 2.13 5.70 -13.98
N ASN A 48 2.03 5.69 -12.65
CA ASN A 48 3.19 5.45 -11.81
C ASN A 48 3.56 3.95 -11.78
N GLN A 49 2.57 3.09 -11.53
CA GLN A 49 2.77 1.63 -11.45
C GLN A 49 1.45 0.88 -11.58
N CYS A 50 1.53 -0.38 -11.96
CA CYS A 50 0.44 -1.33 -11.83
C CYS A 50 0.64 -2.16 -10.57
N MET A 51 -0.42 -2.31 -9.78
CA MET A 51 -0.38 -3.03 -8.50
C MET A 51 -1.39 -4.17 -8.51
N ILE A 52 -1.10 -5.20 -7.72
CA ILE A 52 -2.05 -6.26 -7.42
C ILE A 52 -2.68 -6.05 -6.05
N SER A 53 -3.94 -6.43 -5.93
CA SER A 53 -4.61 -6.56 -4.65
C SER A 53 -4.34 -7.95 -4.07
N VAL A 54 -3.92 -8.00 -2.81
CA VAL A 54 -3.64 -9.27 -2.10
C VAL A 54 -4.62 -9.42 -0.95
N ASN A 55 -5.22 -10.60 -0.84
CA ASN A 55 -6.04 -10.95 0.31
C ASN A 55 -5.13 -11.23 1.51
N LEU A 56 -5.10 -10.30 2.47
CA LEU A 56 -4.24 -10.37 3.64
C LEU A 56 -4.55 -11.58 4.52
N GLU A 57 -5.81 -11.96 4.66
CA GLU A 57 -6.22 -13.12 5.46
C GLU A 57 -5.66 -14.41 4.89
N LYS A 58 -5.65 -14.54 3.55
CA LYS A 58 -5.09 -15.71 2.86
C LYS A 58 -3.57 -15.86 3.04
N ILE A 59 -2.88 -14.78 3.39
CA ILE A 59 -1.43 -14.79 3.68
C ILE A 59 -1.12 -14.65 5.18
N GLY A 60 -2.13 -14.81 6.05
CA GLY A 60 -1.97 -14.95 7.49
C GLY A 60 -1.97 -13.65 8.29
N TYR A 61 -2.59 -12.60 7.77
CA TYR A 61 -2.81 -11.34 8.49
C TYR A 61 -4.30 -11.12 8.71
N SER A 62 -4.69 -10.61 9.87
CA SER A 62 -6.09 -10.33 10.22
C SER A 62 -6.66 -9.09 9.52
N GLY A 63 -5.82 -8.30 8.85
CA GLY A 63 -6.24 -7.13 8.09
C GLY A 63 -5.31 -5.93 8.25
N LEU A 64 -5.81 -4.77 7.81
CA LEU A 64 -5.16 -3.47 7.96
C LEU A 64 -5.77 -2.70 9.13
N THR A 65 -4.92 -2.09 9.93
CA THR A 65 -5.28 -1.20 11.03
C THR A 65 -4.70 0.18 10.77
N PHE A 66 -5.45 1.22 11.06
CA PHE A 66 -4.94 2.59 11.05
C PHE A 66 -4.54 2.99 12.45
N LEU A 67 -3.38 3.64 12.56
CA LEU A 67 -2.92 4.26 13.80
C LEU A 67 -2.74 5.75 13.54
N MET A 68 -3.25 6.55 14.46
CA MET A 68 -3.04 8.00 14.47
C MET A 68 -2.11 8.33 15.64
N ILE A 69 -1.03 9.03 15.36
CA ILE A 69 0.05 9.26 16.32
C ILE A 69 0.29 10.76 16.47
N ALA A 70 0.29 11.22 17.72
CA ALA A 70 0.80 12.54 18.10
C ALA A 70 2.25 12.39 18.58
N SER A 71 3.16 13.22 18.07
CA SER A 71 4.59 13.14 18.37
C SER A 71 5.28 14.49 18.35
N LYS A 72 6.14 14.74 19.34
CA LYS A 72 7.01 15.94 19.40
C LYS A 72 8.11 15.95 18.35
N ASP A 73 8.56 14.79 17.92
CA ASP A 73 9.54 14.63 16.82
C ASP A 73 8.92 13.82 15.69
N ILE A 74 8.19 14.50 14.83
CA ILE A 74 7.50 13.88 13.70
C ILE A 74 8.49 13.20 12.75
N ALA A 75 9.61 13.85 12.44
CA ALA A 75 10.58 13.33 11.47
C ALA A 75 11.28 12.08 11.99
N GLY A 76 11.76 12.10 13.22
CA GLY A 76 12.42 10.96 13.87
C GLY A 76 11.45 9.78 14.05
N THR A 77 10.21 10.07 14.46
CA THR A 77 9.16 9.04 14.60
C THR A 77 8.84 8.39 13.26
N ILE A 78 8.65 9.15 12.18
CA ILE A 78 8.43 8.61 10.83
C ILE A 78 9.62 7.76 10.38
N ALA A 79 10.85 8.22 10.60
CA ALA A 79 12.07 7.48 10.24
C ALA A 79 12.18 6.14 10.98
N TYR A 80 11.73 6.08 12.23
CA TYR A 80 11.67 4.85 13.01
C TYR A 80 10.56 3.91 12.50
N LEU A 81 9.34 4.43 12.34
CA LEU A 81 8.18 3.66 11.88
C LEU A 81 8.42 2.98 10.53
N LYS A 82 9.10 3.66 9.60
CA LYS A 82 9.46 3.10 8.29
C LYS A 82 10.38 1.87 8.35
N LYS A 83 11.06 1.63 9.47
CA LYS A 83 11.91 0.45 9.68
C LYS A 83 11.16 -0.74 10.27
N MET A 84 9.95 -0.52 10.79
CA MET A 84 9.15 -1.56 11.39
C MET A 84 8.46 -2.41 10.31
N ARG A 85 8.55 -3.74 10.42
CA ARG A 85 8.06 -4.68 9.41
C ARG A 85 6.54 -4.66 9.21
N ASN A 86 5.81 -4.39 10.29
CA ASN A 86 4.35 -4.41 10.28
C ASN A 86 3.73 -3.10 9.75
N ILE A 87 4.57 -2.10 9.50
CA ILE A 87 4.11 -0.80 8.98
C ILE A 87 4.19 -0.82 7.44
N VAL A 88 3.05 -0.59 6.82
CA VAL A 88 2.91 -0.64 5.36
C VAL A 88 2.81 0.75 4.73
N PHE A 89 2.40 1.73 5.53
CA PHE A 89 2.32 3.11 5.09
C PHE A 89 2.50 4.05 6.27
N VAL A 90 3.22 5.15 6.07
CA VAL A 90 3.38 6.23 7.03
C VAL A 90 3.33 7.55 6.28
N ALA A 91 2.51 8.47 6.76
CA ALA A 91 2.48 9.85 6.26
C ALA A 91 2.34 10.85 7.40
N LYS A 92 2.90 12.06 7.21
CA LYS A 92 2.58 13.22 8.03
C LYS A 92 1.16 13.68 7.74
N THR A 93 0.43 14.06 8.78
CA THR A 93 -0.92 14.63 8.69
C THR A 93 -0.98 16.01 9.33
N THR A 94 -2.14 16.66 9.19
CA THR A 94 -2.48 17.92 9.85
C THR A 94 -3.82 17.71 10.57
N GLY A 95 -3.94 18.15 11.80
CA GLY A 95 -5.14 18.00 12.64
C GLY A 95 -4.74 17.55 14.05
N ASP A 96 -5.59 16.75 14.68
CA ASP A 96 -5.40 16.27 16.07
C ASP A 96 -4.27 15.25 16.23
N SER A 97 -3.74 14.75 15.12
CA SER A 97 -2.61 13.83 15.07
C SER A 97 -1.64 14.24 13.97
N ASP A 98 -0.35 13.99 14.21
CA ASP A 98 0.76 14.41 13.35
C ASP A 98 1.11 13.39 12.27
N ILE A 99 0.83 12.10 12.56
CA ILE A 99 1.25 10.98 11.72
C ILE A 99 0.10 10.00 11.59
N VAL A 100 -0.20 9.58 10.36
CA VAL A 100 -1.05 8.45 10.07
C VAL A 100 -0.21 7.25 9.65
N VAL A 101 -0.56 6.11 10.17
CA VAL A 101 0.11 4.83 9.91
C VAL A 101 -0.92 3.82 9.45
N MET A 102 -0.57 3.02 8.44
CA MET A 102 -1.27 1.78 8.16
C MET A 102 -0.37 0.61 8.56
N ALA A 103 -0.90 -0.27 9.38
CA ALA A 103 -0.20 -1.43 9.89
C ALA A 103 -0.94 -2.72 9.56
N VAL A 104 -0.20 -3.81 9.46
CA VAL A 104 -0.74 -5.17 9.37
C VAL A 104 -0.40 -5.94 10.63
N SER A 105 -1.31 -6.78 11.09
CA SER A 105 -1.11 -7.67 12.23
C SER A 105 -1.70 -9.04 11.94
N LYS A 106 -1.13 -10.07 12.55
CA LYS A 106 -1.65 -11.45 12.43
C LYS A 106 -2.89 -11.65 13.28
N ASP A 107 -2.89 -11.05 14.45
CA ASP A 107 -3.94 -11.11 15.43
C ASP A 107 -3.93 -9.85 16.32
N ILE A 108 -4.83 -9.82 17.30
CA ILE A 108 -4.95 -8.68 18.22
C ILE A 108 -3.73 -8.56 19.15
N ALA A 109 -3.09 -9.66 19.54
CA ALA A 109 -1.92 -9.63 20.40
C ALA A 109 -0.71 -9.02 19.65
N ASP A 110 -0.52 -9.38 18.38
CA ASP A 110 0.50 -8.81 17.50
C ASP A 110 0.26 -7.30 17.30
N LEU A 111 -1.02 -6.88 17.12
CA LEU A 111 -1.37 -5.47 17.04
C LEU A 111 -1.06 -4.70 18.32
N LEU A 112 -1.45 -5.24 19.47
CA LEU A 112 -1.19 -4.59 20.77
C LEU A 112 0.30 -4.47 21.04
N SER A 113 1.09 -5.50 20.75
CA SER A 113 2.55 -5.46 20.86
C SER A 113 3.17 -4.39 19.96
N LEU A 114 2.67 -4.24 18.74
CA LEU A 114 3.09 -3.17 17.84
C LEU A 114 2.80 -1.78 18.43
N VAL A 115 1.58 -1.59 18.92
CA VAL A 115 1.14 -0.30 19.50
C VAL A 115 1.96 0.05 20.75
N GLU A 116 2.21 -0.93 21.62
CA GLU A 116 3.07 -0.74 22.80
C GLU A 116 4.48 -0.36 22.40
N GLY A 117 5.06 -1.03 21.40
CA GLY A 117 6.38 -0.67 20.86
C GLY A 117 6.44 0.76 20.33
N ILE A 118 5.36 1.23 19.70
CA ILE A 118 5.28 2.62 19.24
C ILE A 118 5.15 3.60 20.42
N LYS A 119 4.33 3.29 21.42
CA LYS A 119 4.16 4.13 22.62
C LYS A 119 5.45 4.28 23.44
N MET A 120 6.36 3.31 23.37
CA MET A 120 7.66 3.38 24.04
C MET A 120 8.67 4.32 23.37
N LEU A 121 8.37 4.84 22.18
CA LEU A 121 9.25 5.81 21.53
C LEU A 121 9.23 7.15 22.30
N PRO A 122 10.40 7.76 22.55
CA PRO A 122 10.55 8.88 23.51
C PRO A 122 9.76 10.14 23.15
N ASN A 123 9.43 10.32 21.87
CA ASN A 123 8.73 11.52 21.40
C ASN A 123 7.26 11.27 21.04
N VAL A 124 6.74 10.05 21.25
CA VAL A 124 5.35 9.72 21.02
C VAL A 124 4.51 10.07 22.24
N GLU A 125 3.50 10.90 22.05
CA GLU A 125 2.62 11.36 23.11
C GLU A 125 1.31 10.57 23.17
N ARG A 126 0.78 10.21 22.00
CA ARG A 126 -0.50 9.51 21.89
C ARG A 126 -0.51 8.58 20.66
N VAL A 127 -1.11 7.42 20.83
CA VAL A 127 -1.41 6.48 19.73
C VAL A 127 -2.87 6.08 19.84
N GLU A 128 -3.64 6.38 18.81
CA GLU A 128 -5.03 5.98 18.65
C GLU A 128 -5.13 4.87 17.62
N ILE A 129 -5.99 3.88 17.89
CA ILE A 129 -6.18 2.72 17.03
C ILE A 129 -7.54 2.83 16.38
N PHE A 130 -7.58 2.79 15.03
CA PHE A 130 -8.80 2.73 14.26
C PHE A 130 -8.95 1.35 13.66
N LEU A 131 -9.79 0.53 14.30
CA LEU A 131 -10.13 -0.81 13.80
C LEU A 131 -11.28 -0.70 12.80
N ARG A 132 -11.13 -1.38 11.68
CA ARG A 132 -12.21 -1.50 10.71
C ARG A 132 -13.27 -2.47 11.25
N THR A 133 -14.50 -2.00 11.38
CA THR A 133 -15.63 -2.79 11.90
C THR A 133 -16.58 -3.31 10.81
N LEU A 134 -16.37 -2.89 9.55
CA LEU A 134 -17.21 -3.29 8.41
C LEU A 134 -16.35 -3.92 7.31
N ASP A 135 -16.90 -4.92 6.63
CA ASP A 135 -16.34 -5.54 5.43
C ASP A 135 -16.45 -4.64 4.18
N ALA A 136 -16.11 -3.37 4.31
CA ALA A 136 -15.91 -2.55 3.13
C ALA A 136 -14.65 -3.05 2.41
N PRO A 137 -14.71 -3.34 1.10
CA PRO A 137 -13.51 -3.65 0.35
C PRO A 137 -12.58 -2.44 0.44
N PHE A 138 -11.55 -2.56 1.26
CA PHE A 138 -10.46 -1.60 1.19
C PHE A 138 -9.87 -1.74 -0.22
N PRO A 139 -9.64 -0.65 -0.96
CA PRO A 139 -8.89 -0.76 -2.19
C PRO A 139 -7.52 -1.32 -1.84
N ALA A 140 -7.42 -2.65 -1.89
CA ALA A 140 -6.21 -3.41 -1.58
C ALA A 140 -5.10 -3.15 -2.60
N SER A 141 -5.37 -2.28 -3.58
CA SER A 141 -4.43 -1.70 -4.53
C SER A 141 -3.30 -0.88 -3.88
N MET A 142 -3.26 -0.79 -2.56
CA MET A 142 -2.20 -0.11 -1.83
C MET A 142 -1.09 -1.03 -1.32
N ILE A 143 -1.01 -2.29 -1.72
CA ILE A 143 0.20 -3.08 -1.48
C ILE A 143 1.31 -2.53 -2.38
N THR A 144 2.11 -1.66 -1.80
CA THR A 144 3.28 -1.09 -2.49
C THR A 144 4.40 -2.15 -2.57
N PRO A 145 5.37 -1.99 -3.49
CA PRO A 145 6.55 -2.87 -3.55
C PRO A 145 7.26 -3.02 -2.19
N GLY A 146 7.21 -1.99 -1.33
CA GLY A 146 7.72 -2.05 0.04
C GLY A 146 7.03 -3.10 0.92
N MET A 147 5.83 -3.55 0.56
CA MET A 147 5.09 -4.61 1.27
C MET A 147 5.38 -6.02 0.78
N ALA A 148 6.26 -6.20 -0.21
CA ALA A 148 6.63 -7.53 -0.73
C ALA A 148 7.20 -8.44 0.37
N PHE A 149 7.68 -7.89 1.49
CA PHE A 149 8.11 -8.67 2.65
C PHE A 149 6.99 -9.53 3.26
N LEU A 150 5.71 -9.14 3.11
CA LEU A 150 4.56 -9.90 3.62
C LEU A 150 4.44 -11.27 2.94
N LEU A 151 4.97 -11.43 1.74
CA LEU A 151 4.94 -12.66 0.96
C LEU A 151 6.16 -13.56 1.24
N ARG A 152 7.16 -13.12 2.01
CA ARG A 152 8.32 -13.93 2.33
C ARG A 152 7.94 -15.00 3.36
N LYS A 153 8.10 -16.28 2.99
CA LYS A 153 8.03 -17.39 3.95
C LYS A 153 9.08 -17.15 5.05
N LYS A 154 8.67 -17.27 6.30
CA LYS A 154 9.61 -17.42 7.43
C LYS A 154 10.33 -18.76 7.21
N ASP A 155 11.62 -18.74 6.96
CA ASP A 155 12.44 -19.93 7.15
C ASP A 155 12.37 -20.28 8.64
N GLU A 156 12.24 -21.56 8.97
CA GLU A 156 12.07 -22.09 10.33
C GLU A 156 13.19 -21.68 11.31
N LYS A 157 14.23 -21.00 10.85
CA LYS A 157 15.39 -20.53 11.63
C LYS A 157 15.43 -19.00 11.85
N GLY A 158 14.39 -18.25 11.53
CA GLY A 158 14.33 -16.81 11.84
C GLY A 158 15.32 -15.92 11.04
N VAL A 159 16.06 -16.47 10.10
CA VAL A 159 17.03 -15.77 9.28
C VAL A 159 16.40 -15.41 7.92
N LEU A 160 16.47 -14.12 7.56
CA LEU A 160 16.00 -13.64 6.25
C LEU A 160 16.91 -14.16 5.16
N GLY A 161 16.41 -15.08 4.33
CA GLY A 161 17.08 -15.46 3.10
C GLY A 161 17.27 -14.22 2.19
N LYS A 162 18.52 -14.01 1.74
CA LYS A 162 18.84 -13.03 0.68
C LYS A 162 18.20 -13.51 -0.63
N VAL A 163 17.47 -12.62 -1.29
CA VAL A 163 17.16 -12.69 -2.73
C VAL A 163 18.04 -11.68 -3.42
#